data_781df095d9bcafca4b600379fcd21d1c
#
_entry.id   781df095d9bcafca4b600379fcd21d1c
#
_cell.length_a   1.000
_cell.length_b   1.000
_cell.length_c   1.000
_cell.angle_alpha   90.00
_cell.angle_beta   90.00
_cell.angle_gamma   90.00
#
_symmetry.space_group_name_H-M   'P 1'
#
loop_
_entity.id
_entity.type
_entity.pdbx_description
1 polymer ?
#
loop_
_entity_poly.entity_id
_entity_poly.type
_entity_poly.pdbx_seq_one_letter_code
_entity_poly.pdbx_strand_id
1 'polypeptide(L)'
;MMRLADYLIEKIFHSGVGHIFMVTGRGSLFLNDAVAAHKETKGICLHHEQSAAYAALAYSNYSEKFGVCMVSSGCAGTNAVTGVLNAWQDGIPCLFISGQNKLNETTRYTGIPIRTYGQQEADIISIVKPITKYAVMIQSADAIVYEMEKCLYKLNEGRKGPVWIDIPLDIQNKRIEPRNLNHFIYPKTSLPKLAKKDYNYIK
;
A
#
# COMPACT_ATOMS: atom_id res chain seq x y z
N MET A 1 2.95 22.45 6.79
CA MET A 1 1.76 21.58 6.58
C MET A 1 1.64 21.20 5.11
N MET A 2 1.39 19.92 4.79
CA MET A 2 1.22 19.38 3.44
C MET A 2 -0.01 18.47 3.39
N ARG A 3 -0.53 18.15 2.19
CA ARG A 3 -1.61 17.15 2.09
C ARG A 3 -1.06 15.77 2.43
N LEU A 4 -1.92 14.91 3.00
CA LEU A 4 -1.56 13.52 3.28
C LEU A 4 -1.11 12.80 2.00
N ALA A 5 -1.81 13.00 0.88
CA ALA A 5 -1.45 12.41 -0.41
C ALA A 5 -0.04 12.85 -0.86
N ASP A 6 0.31 14.13 -0.72
CA ASP A 6 1.64 14.64 -1.07
C ASP A 6 2.73 13.99 -0.18
N TYR A 7 2.47 13.88 1.13
CA TYR A 7 3.38 13.21 2.07
C TYR A 7 3.64 11.76 1.66
N LEU A 8 2.60 11.03 1.25
CA LEU A 8 2.73 9.63 0.85
C LEU A 8 3.67 9.47 -0.34
N ILE A 9 3.50 10.30 -1.38
CA ILE A 9 4.34 10.25 -2.59
C ILE A 9 5.78 10.66 -2.27
N GLU A 10 5.96 11.72 -1.48
CA GLU A 10 7.28 12.16 -0.99
C GLU A 10 8.01 11.05 -0.22
N LYS A 11 7.28 10.34 0.67
CA LYS A 11 7.84 9.23 1.46
C LYS A 11 8.26 8.05 0.58
N ILE A 12 7.47 7.71 -0.45
CA ILE A 12 7.81 6.68 -1.44
C ILE A 12 9.08 7.06 -2.19
N PHE A 13 9.16 8.30 -2.68
CA PHE A 13 10.33 8.80 -3.38
C PHE A 13 11.59 8.76 -2.50
N HIS A 14 11.53 9.26 -1.28
CA HIS A 14 12.65 9.21 -0.33
C HIS A 14 13.05 7.79 0.09
N SER A 15 12.18 6.80 -0.14
CA SER A 15 12.52 5.38 0.03
C SER A 15 13.19 4.78 -1.22
N GLY A 16 13.53 5.62 -2.21
CA GLY A 16 14.30 5.27 -3.40
C GLY A 16 13.46 4.82 -4.60
N VAL A 17 12.12 4.96 -4.56
CA VAL A 17 11.22 4.53 -5.64
C VAL A 17 10.68 5.75 -6.37
N GLY A 18 11.05 5.90 -7.65
CA GLY A 18 10.62 7.00 -8.52
C GLY A 18 9.52 6.63 -9.53
N HIS A 19 9.01 5.39 -9.52
CA HIS A 19 8.00 4.93 -10.47
C HIS A 19 6.81 4.32 -9.73
N ILE A 20 5.59 4.77 -10.07
CA ILE A 20 4.33 4.26 -9.53
C ILE A 20 3.49 3.74 -10.69
N PHE A 21 3.19 2.45 -10.70
CA PHE A 21 2.35 1.80 -11.71
C PHE A 21 0.89 1.90 -11.26
N MET A 22 0.03 2.44 -12.13
CA MET A 22 -1.29 2.85 -11.65
C MET A 22 -2.38 2.75 -12.71
N VAL A 23 -3.60 2.65 -12.21
CA VAL A 23 -4.82 2.95 -12.96
C VAL A 23 -5.56 4.04 -12.19
N THR A 24 -5.86 5.14 -12.85
CA THR A 24 -6.51 6.29 -12.22
C THR A 24 -7.99 6.02 -11.96
N GLY A 25 -8.55 6.68 -10.95
CA GLY A 25 -9.98 6.61 -10.66
C GLY A 25 -10.41 7.57 -9.56
N ARG A 26 -11.72 7.68 -9.34
CA ARG A 26 -12.30 8.61 -8.36
C ARG A 26 -11.80 8.34 -6.94
N GLY A 27 -11.74 7.09 -6.53
CA GLY A 27 -11.33 6.74 -5.17
C GLY A 27 -9.90 7.16 -4.80
N SER A 28 -9.02 7.29 -5.81
CA SER A 28 -7.63 7.70 -5.65
C SER A 28 -7.34 9.13 -6.15
N LEU A 29 -8.37 10.00 -6.22
CA LEU A 29 -8.28 11.32 -6.85
C LEU A 29 -7.08 12.15 -6.37
N PHE A 30 -6.95 12.35 -5.06
CA PHE A 30 -5.87 13.18 -4.52
C PHE A 30 -4.51 12.47 -4.52
N LEU A 31 -4.49 11.14 -4.52
CA LEU A 31 -3.29 10.36 -4.73
C LEU A 31 -2.77 10.51 -6.16
N ASN A 32 -3.68 10.42 -7.16
CA ASN A 32 -3.33 10.64 -8.56
C ASN A 32 -2.78 12.04 -8.80
N ASP A 33 -3.43 13.05 -8.23
CA ASP A 33 -2.99 14.45 -8.29
C ASP A 33 -1.61 14.64 -7.63
N ALA A 34 -1.37 14.02 -6.49
CA ALA A 34 -0.08 14.06 -5.82
C ALA A 34 1.05 13.43 -6.66
N VAL A 35 0.79 12.31 -7.33
CA VAL A 35 1.77 11.70 -8.26
C VAL A 35 2.05 12.63 -9.43
N ALA A 36 1.01 13.23 -10.02
CA ALA A 36 1.15 14.13 -11.16
C ALA A 36 1.90 15.43 -10.80
N ALA A 37 1.72 15.92 -9.57
CA ALA A 37 2.37 17.14 -9.09
C ALA A 37 3.82 16.91 -8.64
N HIS A 38 4.22 15.70 -8.29
CA HIS A 38 5.56 15.40 -7.78
C HIS A 38 6.59 15.35 -8.91
N LYS A 39 7.60 16.22 -8.87
CA LYS A 39 8.55 16.42 -9.97
C LYS A 39 9.43 15.22 -10.28
N GLU A 40 9.79 14.46 -9.26
CA GLU A 40 10.77 13.36 -9.33
C GLU A 40 10.10 11.97 -9.49
N THR A 41 8.79 11.89 -9.30
CA THR A 41 8.05 10.63 -9.40
C THR A 41 7.30 10.55 -10.72
N LYS A 42 7.35 9.39 -11.37
CA LYS A 42 6.63 9.12 -12.63
C LYS A 42 5.47 8.17 -12.37
N GLY A 43 4.25 8.64 -12.60
CA GLY A 43 3.07 7.80 -12.71
C GLY A 43 3.02 7.10 -14.06
N ILE A 44 3.05 5.76 -14.06
CA ILE A 44 2.93 4.95 -15.29
C ILE A 44 1.52 4.37 -15.30
N CYS A 45 0.66 5.00 -16.11
CA CYS A 45 -0.73 4.57 -16.24
C CYS A 45 -0.86 3.35 -17.15
N LEU A 46 -1.49 2.31 -16.65
CA LEU A 46 -1.81 1.07 -17.37
C LEU A 46 -3.31 1.04 -17.69
N HIS A 47 -3.71 0.11 -18.54
CA HIS A 47 -5.12 -0.06 -18.94
C HIS A 47 -5.91 -1.02 -18.03
N HIS A 48 -5.22 -1.73 -17.12
CA HIS A 48 -5.85 -2.67 -16.19
C HIS A 48 -5.01 -2.80 -14.92
N GLU A 49 -5.65 -2.91 -13.76
CA GLU A 49 -4.98 -2.92 -12.45
C GLU A 49 -4.10 -4.17 -12.25
N GLN A 50 -4.50 -5.30 -12.81
CA GLN A 50 -3.66 -6.51 -12.81
C GLN A 50 -2.33 -6.23 -13.53
N SER A 51 -2.36 -5.56 -14.67
CA SER A 51 -1.15 -5.17 -15.39
C SER A 51 -0.29 -4.20 -14.58
N ALA A 52 -0.91 -3.25 -13.87
CA ALA A 52 -0.20 -2.33 -13.00
C ALA A 52 0.48 -3.08 -11.83
N ALA A 53 -0.22 -4.06 -11.23
CA ALA A 53 0.34 -4.91 -10.19
C ALA A 53 1.56 -5.69 -10.71
N TYR A 54 1.45 -6.38 -11.83
CA TYR A 54 2.58 -7.12 -12.42
C TYR A 54 3.74 -6.22 -12.84
N ALA A 55 3.46 -5.02 -13.35
CA ALA A 55 4.51 -4.06 -13.66
C ALA A 55 5.28 -3.63 -12.40
N ALA A 56 4.57 -3.43 -11.28
CA ALA A 56 5.20 -3.15 -9.99
C ALA A 56 6.08 -4.32 -9.51
N LEU A 57 5.61 -5.57 -9.64
CA LEU A 57 6.40 -6.76 -9.32
C LEU A 57 7.67 -6.85 -10.17
N ALA A 58 7.52 -6.68 -11.49
CA ALA A 58 8.66 -6.71 -12.42
C ALA A 58 9.68 -5.61 -12.09
N TYR A 59 9.20 -4.40 -11.79
CA TYR A 59 10.06 -3.31 -11.35
C TYR A 59 10.83 -3.66 -10.07
N SER A 60 10.15 -4.26 -9.09
CA SER A 60 10.80 -4.69 -7.84
C SER A 60 11.92 -5.70 -8.10
N ASN A 61 11.66 -6.72 -8.91
CA ASN A 61 12.65 -7.73 -9.24
C ASN A 61 13.85 -7.18 -10.03
N TYR A 62 13.61 -6.23 -10.94
CA TYR A 62 14.65 -5.65 -11.76
C TYR A 62 15.52 -4.63 -11.04
N SER A 63 14.89 -3.77 -10.20
CA SER A 63 15.56 -2.63 -9.57
C SER A 63 16.13 -2.92 -8.19
N GLU A 64 15.86 -4.10 -7.62
CA GLU A 64 16.18 -4.48 -6.23
C GLU A 64 15.51 -3.56 -5.18
N LYS A 65 14.56 -2.73 -5.61
CA LYS A 65 13.72 -1.86 -4.77
C LYS A 65 12.35 -2.51 -4.58
N PHE A 66 11.51 -1.93 -3.76
CA PHE A 66 10.11 -2.37 -3.76
C PHE A 66 9.33 -1.77 -4.92
N GLY A 67 8.34 -2.52 -5.43
CA GLY A 67 7.40 -2.02 -6.43
C GLY A 67 6.27 -1.22 -5.78
N VAL A 68 5.68 -0.29 -6.52
CA VAL A 68 4.48 0.44 -6.06
C VAL A 68 3.38 0.33 -7.09
N CYS A 69 2.24 -0.22 -6.68
CA CYS A 69 1.01 -0.28 -7.47
C CYS A 69 -0.06 0.57 -6.80
N MET A 70 -0.66 1.51 -7.55
CA MET A 70 -1.71 2.37 -7.04
C MET A 70 -2.98 2.23 -7.87
N VAL A 71 -4.10 1.98 -7.18
CA VAL A 71 -5.39 1.70 -7.80
C VAL A 71 -6.52 2.51 -7.14
N SER A 72 -7.66 2.55 -7.77
CA SER A 72 -8.87 3.18 -7.22
C SER A 72 -9.59 2.26 -6.24
N SER A 73 -10.84 2.55 -5.92
CA SER A 73 -11.67 1.79 -4.98
C SER A 73 -12.35 0.57 -5.61
N GLY A 74 -12.78 -0.37 -4.77
CA GLY A 74 -13.66 -1.47 -5.14
C GLY A 74 -13.06 -2.45 -6.13
N CYS A 75 -13.70 -2.60 -7.29
CA CYS A 75 -13.25 -3.53 -8.35
C CYS A 75 -11.83 -3.24 -8.83
N ALA A 76 -11.39 -1.99 -8.80
CA ALA A 76 -10.02 -1.64 -9.11
C ALA A 76 -9.02 -2.31 -8.15
N GLY A 77 -9.32 -2.29 -6.84
CA GLY A 77 -8.54 -3.02 -5.84
C GLY A 77 -8.55 -4.53 -6.07
N THR A 78 -9.72 -5.12 -6.32
CA THR A 78 -9.83 -6.57 -6.53
C THR A 78 -9.14 -7.03 -7.81
N ASN A 79 -9.11 -6.22 -8.86
CA ASN A 79 -8.36 -6.51 -10.09
C ASN A 79 -6.84 -6.66 -9.84
N ALA A 80 -6.28 -6.00 -8.84
CA ALA A 80 -4.86 -6.10 -8.50
C ALA A 80 -4.52 -7.37 -7.67
N VAL A 81 -5.52 -8.07 -7.12
CA VAL A 81 -5.34 -9.19 -6.17
C VAL A 81 -4.48 -10.31 -6.75
N THR A 82 -4.59 -10.61 -8.03
CA THR A 82 -3.76 -11.63 -8.70
C THR A 82 -2.25 -11.30 -8.56
N GLY A 83 -1.88 -10.03 -8.77
CA GLY A 83 -0.51 -9.59 -8.57
C GLY A 83 -0.08 -9.64 -7.10
N VAL A 84 -0.99 -9.28 -6.17
CA VAL A 84 -0.73 -9.40 -4.71
C VAL A 84 -0.40 -10.83 -4.33
N LEU A 85 -1.21 -11.80 -4.81
CA LEU A 85 -0.97 -13.23 -4.54
C LEU A 85 0.38 -13.69 -5.09
N ASN A 86 0.74 -13.28 -6.30
CA ASN A 86 2.04 -13.60 -6.87
C ASN A 86 3.19 -12.99 -6.04
N ALA A 87 3.07 -11.71 -5.66
CA ALA A 87 4.06 -11.07 -4.78
C ALA A 87 4.21 -11.80 -3.44
N TRP A 88 3.11 -12.31 -2.86
CA TRP A 88 3.10 -13.10 -1.64
C TRP A 88 3.84 -14.44 -1.81
N GLN A 89 3.52 -15.18 -2.87
CA GLN A 89 4.10 -16.49 -3.15
C GLN A 89 5.61 -16.41 -3.40
N ASP A 90 6.03 -15.42 -4.19
CA ASP A 90 7.43 -15.27 -4.60
C ASP A 90 8.27 -14.43 -3.62
N GLY A 91 7.64 -13.83 -2.61
CA GLY A 91 8.35 -12.99 -1.64
C GLY A 91 8.82 -11.66 -2.23
N ILE A 92 8.07 -11.09 -3.18
CA ILE A 92 8.41 -9.84 -3.86
C ILE A 92 7.91 -8.66 -3.03
N PRO A 93 8.77 -7.72 -2.61
CA PRO A 93 8.35 -6.56 -1.84
C PRO A 93 7.58 -5.58 -2.73
N CYS A 94 6.28 -5.43 -2.49
CA CYS A 94 5.42 -4.48 -3.20
C CYS A 94 4.49 -3.75 -2.24
N LEU A 95 4.42 -2.43 -2.40
CA LEU A 95 3.46 -1.56 -1.74
C LEU A 95 2.27 -1.37 -2.67
N PHE A 96 1.14 -1.92 -2.26
CA PHE A 96 -0.15 -1.68 -2.91
C PHE A 96 -0.88 -0.55 -2.18
N ILE A 97 -1.37 0.41 -2.95
CA ILE A 97 -2.12 1.57 -2.44
C ILE A 97 -3.44 1.60 -3.14
N SER A 98 -4.54 1.56 -2.39
CA SER A 98 -5.87 1.82 -2.94
C SER A 98 -6.45 3.11 -2.41
N GLY A 99 -7.16 3.81 -3.26
CA GLY A 99 -8.11 4.80 -2.81
C GLY A 99 -9.42 4.14 -2.39
N GLN A 100 -10.23 4.87 -1.64
CA GLN A 100 -11.52 4.39 -1.12
C GLN A 100 -12.58 5.51 -1.23
N ASN A 101 -13.83 5.21 -0.96
CA ASN A 101 -14.87 6.20 -0.70
C ASN A 101 -14.51 7.03 0.54
N LYS A 102 -15.31 8.03 0.89
CA LYS A 102 -15.09 8.74 2.15
C LYS A 102 -15.21 7.76 3.32
N LEU A 103 -14.49 8.02 4.40
CA LEU A 103 -14.41 7.11 5.54
C LEU A 103 -15.80 6.69 6.06
N ASN A 104 -16.69 7.65 6.20
CA ASN A 104 -18.08 7.41 6.66
C ASN A 104 -18.99 6.77 5.60
N GLU A 105 -18.50 6.55 4.40
CA GLU A 105 -19.17 5.83 3.31
C GLU A 105 -18.60 4.41 3.14
N THR A 106 -17.89 3.88 4.15
CA THR A 106 -17.33 2.52 4.12
C THR A 106 -17.98 1.63 5.17
N THR A 107 -18.29 0.39 4.78
CA THR A 107 -18.87 -0.62 5.69
C THR A 107 -17.87 -1.01 6.78
N ARG A 108 -16.58 -1.05 6.44
CA ARG A 108 -15.51 -1.37 7.40
C ARG A 108 -15.43 -0.38 8.56
N TYR A 109 -15.62 0.91 8.31
CA TYR A 109 -15.56 1.93 9.35
C TYR A 109 -16.89 2.06 10.11
N THR A 110 -17.99 2.07 9.37
CA THR A 110 -19.32 2.29 9.97
C THR A 110 -19.84 1.06 10.71
N GLY A 111 -19.36 -0.14 10.35
CA GLY A 111 -19.86 -1.41 10.91
C GLY A 111 -21.32 -1.73 10.53
N ILE A 112 -21.91 -0.99 9.58
CA ILE A 112 -23.26 -1.26 9.10
C ILE A 112 -23.27 -2.58 8.34
N PRO A 113 -24.14 -3.55 8.69
CA PRO A 113 -24.15 -4.89 8.11
C PRO A 113 -24.87 -4.93 6.75
N ILE A 114 -24.36 -4.15 5.79
CA ILE A 114 -24.83 -4.12 4.41
C ILE A 114 -23.70 -4.56 3.46
N ARG A 115 -24.06 -5.00 2.26
CA ARG A 115 -23.10 -5.54 1.28
C ARG A 115 -22.12 -4.47 0.78
N THR A 116 -22.59 -3.25 0.57
CA THR A 116 -21.80 -2.11 0.09
C THR A 116 -22.52 -0.83 0.51
N TYR A 117 -21.76 0.21 0.82
CA TYR A 117 -22.30 1.51 1.23
C TYR A 117 -21.91 2.61 0.24
N GLY A 118 -20.64 2.80 0.03
CA GLY A 118 -20.14 3.77 -0.95
C GLY A 118 -20.17 3.24 -2.39
N GLN A 119 -19.93 4.14 -3.33
CA GLN A 119 -19.90 3.80 -4.75
C GLN A 119 -18.77 2.80 -5.05
N GLN A 120 -19.14 1.61 -5.55
CA GLN A 120 -18.20 0.52 -5.85
C GLN A 120 -17.30 0.15 -4.65
N GLU A 121 -17.82 0.31 -3.44
CA GLU A 121 -17.07 -0.05 -2.25
C GLU A 121 -16.80 -1.56 -2.20
N ALA A 122 -15.58 -1.91 -1.82
CA ALA A 122 -15.24 -3.24 -1.34
C ALA A 122 -14.37 -3.09 -0.09
N ASP A 123 -14.57 -3.96 0.91
CA ASP A 123 -13.62 -4.09 2.03
C ASP A 123 -12.37 -4.82 1.56
N ILE A 124 -11.53 -4.11 0.82
CA ILE A 124 -10.33 -4.65 0.22
C ILE A 124 -9.37 -5.21 1.27
N ILE A 125 -9.36 -4.63 2.48
CA ILE A 125 -8.48 -5.09 3.55
C ILE A 125 -8.81 -6.53 3.96
N SER A 126 -10.08 -6.88 4.09
CA SER A 126 -10.50 -8.25 4.39
C SER A 126 -10.12 -9.23 3.28
N ILE A 127 -10.13 -8.78 2.03
CA ILE A 127 -9.80 -9.61 0.86
C ILE A 127 -8.29 -9.90 0.80
N VAL A 128 -7.44 -8.88 1.02
CA VAL A 128 -5.99 -9.00 0.83
C VAL A 128 -5.22 -9.41 2.08
N LYS A 129 -5.84 -9.31 3.26
CA LYS A 129 -5.18 -9.62 4.55
C LYS A 129 -4.47 -10.98 4.58
N PRO A 130 -5.04 -12.09 4.06
CA PRO A 130 -4.39 -13.40 4.11
C PRO A 130 -3.21 -13.55 3.14
N ILE A 131 -3.05 -12.65 2.18
CA ILE A 131 -2.02 -12.68 1.14
C ILE A 131 -1.12 -11.43 1.18
N THR A 132 -1.05 -10.76 2.32
CA THR A 132 -0.16 -9.62 2.57
C THR A 132 0.52 -9.76 3.92
N LYS A 133 1.70 -9.18 4.05
CA LYS A 133 2.40 -9.11 5.34
C LYS A 133 1.76 -8.11 6.30
N TYR A 134 1.13 -7.10 5.74
CA TYR A 134 0.37 -6.09 6.47
C TYR A 134 -0.65 -5.45 5.54
N ALA A 135 -1.86 -5.24 6.03
CA ALA A 135 -2.91 -4.53 5.32
C ALA A 135 -3.69 -3.64 6.29
N VAL A 136 -3.89 -2.38 5.92
CA VAL A 136 -4.55 -1.39 6.77
C VAL A 136 -5.37 -0.39 5.96
N MET A 137 -6.57 -0.02 6.46
CA MET A 137 -7.31 1.15 6.01
C MET A 137 -7.03 2.30 6.96
N ILE A 138 -6.65 3.45 6.43
CA ILE A 138 -6.39 4.67 7.22
C ILE A 138 -7.70 5.25 7.71
N GLN A 139 -7.88 5.32 9.02
CA GLN A 139 -9.10 5.85 9.66
C GLN A 139 -8.93 7.27 10.19
N SER A 140 -7.69 7.74 10.33
CA SER A 140 -7.36 9.11 10.70
C SER A 140 -6.14 9.58 9.93
N ALA A 141 -6.13 10.84 9.51
CA ALA A 141 -4.97 11.42 8.84
C ALA A 141 -3.70 11.38 9.73
N ASP A 142 -3.86 11.45 11.04
CA ASP A 142 -2.75 11.42 12.00
C ASP A 142 -2.05 10.06 12.08
N ALA A 143 -2.71 8.99 11.62
CA ALA A 143 -2.12 7.65 11.60
C ALA A 143 -1.17 7.42 10.42
N ILE A 144 -1.19 8.28 9.38
CA ILE A 144 -0.52 8.01 8.11
C ILE A 144 1.00 7.81 8.26
N VAL A 145 1.66 8.61 9.10
CA VAL A 145 3.12 8.51 9.28
C VAL A 145 3.48 7.16 9.86
N TYR A 146 2.83 6.79 10.96
CA TYR A 146 3.04 5.51 11.62
C TYR A 146 2.74 4.33 10.69
N GLU A 147 1.60 4.34 10.02
CA GLU A 147 1.16 3.23 9.17
C GLU A 147 2.03 3.08 7.92
N MET A 148 2.46 4.19 7.30
CA MET A 148 3.35 4.14 6.16
C MET A 148 4.73 3.60 6.54
N GLU A 149 5.31 4.06 7.65
CA GLU A 149 6.59 3.56 8.15
C GLU A 149 6.51 2.08 8.51
N LYS A 150 5.42 1.64 9.12
CA LYS A 150 5.15 0.23 9.42
C LYS A 150 5.00 -0.61 8.16
N CYS A 151 4.31 -0.12 7.14
CA CYS A 151 4.22 -0.77 5.82
C CYS A 151 5.62 -0.99 5.24
N LEU A 152 6.45 0.06 5.17
CA LEU A 152 7.81 -0.01 4.63
C LEU A 152 8.71 -0.97 5.41
N TYR A 153 8.55 -1.03 6.73
CA TYR A 153 9.23 -2.01 7.57
C TYR A 153 8.77 -3.44 7.25
N LYS A 154 7.46 -3.69 7.28
CA LYS A 154 6.87 -5.01 7.05
C LYS A 154 7.18 -5.57 5.67
N LEU A 155 7.26 -4.74 4.67
CA LEU A 155 7.64 -5.06 3.30
C LEU A 155 8.97 -5.83 3.23
N ASN A 156 9.95 -5.44 4.05
CA ASN A 156 11.31 -5.95 4.05
C ASN A 156 11.66 -6.88 5.23
N GLU A 157 10.82 -6.94 6.27
CA GLU A 157 11.06 -7.76 7.45
C GLU A 157 11.05 -9.26 7.13
N GLY A 158 12.10 -9.99 7.48
CA GLY A 158 12.20 -11.44 7.24
C GLY A 158 12.06 -11.79 5.75
N ARG A 159 11.20 -12.78 5.41
CA ARG A 159 10.85 -13.01 4.01
C ARG A 159 10.07 -11.79 3.48
N LYS A 160 10.60 -11.16 2.46
CA LYS A 160 9.96 -10.00 1.81
C LYS A 160 8.57 -10.37 1.30
N GLY A 161 7.73 -9.38 1.01
CA GLY A 161 6.41 -9.63 0.47
C GLY A 161 5.54 -8.38 0.41
N PRO A 162 4.31 -8.49 -0.11
CA PRO A 162 3.42 -7.36 -0.32
C PRO A 162 2.83 -6.81 0.97
N VAL A 163 2.55 -5.51 0.94
CA VAL A 163 1.74 -4.80 1.95
C VAL A 163 0.67 -3.98 1.23
N TRP A 164 -0.42 -3.68 1.93
CA TRP A 164 -1.53 -2.91 1.37
C TRP A 164 -1.96 -1.77 2.30
N ILE A 165 -2.10 -0.58 1.74
CA ILE A 165 -2.66 0.59 2.43
C ILE A 165 -3.86 1.13 1.66
N ASP A 166 -5.01 1.23 2.31
CA ASP A 166 -6.26 1.72 1.74
C ASP A 166 -6.59 3.09 2.34
N ILE A 167 -6.78 4.11 1.51
CA ILE A 167 -6.84 5.50 1.97
C ILE A 167 -8.15 6.14 1.52
N PRO A 168 -9.09 6.39 2.44
CA PRO A 168 -10.34 7.08 2.13
C PRO A 168 -10.13 8.46 1.52
N LEU A 169 -11.00 8.80 0.56
CA LEU A 169 -10.91 10.00 -0.28
C LEU A 169 -10.81 11.30 0.51
N ASP A 170 -11.60 11.42 1.56
CA ASP A 170 -11.62 12.60 2.43
C ASP A 170 -10.36 12.69 3.32
N ILE A 171 -9.72 11.57 3.59
CA ILE A 171 -8.45 11.52 4.33
C ILE A 171 -7.28 11.90 3.42
N GLN A 172 -7.28 11.49 2.15
CA GLN A 172 -6.21 11.83 1.20
C GLN A 172 -5.92 13.33 1.12
N ASN A 173 -6.95 14.17 1.25
CA ASN A 173 -6.83 15.63 1.13
C ASN A 173 -6.60 16.35 2.48
N LYS A 174 -6.57 15.66 3.61
CA LYS A 174 -6.30 16.28 4.92
C LYS A 174 -4.90 16.88 4.96
N ARG A 175 -4.80 18.04 5.61
CA ARG A 175 -3.53 18.70 5.90
C ARG A 175 -2.91 18.09 7.15
N ILE A 176 -1.66 17.71 7.07
CA ILE A 176 -0.89 17.12 8.17
C ILE A 176 0.43 17.88 8.37
N GLU A 177 0.97 17.76 9.57
CA GLU A 177 2.34 18.15 9.89
C GLU A 177 3.10 16.90 10.31
N PRO A 178 3.78 16.20 9.39
CA PRO A 178 4.34 14.87 9.65
C PRO A 178 5.28 14.80 10.86
N ARG A 179 6.02 15.87 11.14
CA ARG A 179 6.98 15.93 12.26
C ARG A 179 6.31 15.85 13.65
N ASN A 180 5.02 16.19 13.71
CA ASN A 180 4.24 16.22 14.95
C ASN A 180 3.41 14.94 15.15
N LEU A 181 3.47 13.99 14.21
CA LEU A 181 2.71 12.75 14.27
C LEU A 181 3.53 11.61 14.87
N ASN A 182 2.82 10.56 15.30
CA ASN A 182 3.47 9.38 15.83
C ASN A 182 4.27 8.63 14.74
N HIS A 183 5.47 8.21 15.08
CA HIS A 183 6.34 7.41 14.23
C HIS A 183 6.32 5.94 14.64
N PHE A 184 6.56 5.05 13.68
CA PHE A 184 6.71 3.64 13.95
C PHE A 184 8.08 3.38 14.61
N ILE A 185 8.05 2.70 15.76
CA ILE A 185 9.30 2.29 16.45
C ILE A 185 9.76 0.97 15.86
N TYR A 186 10.87 1.01 15.13
CA TYR A 186 11.46 -0.18 14.52
C TYR A 186 11.91 -1.18 15.59
N PRO A 187 11.40 -2.43 15.57
CA PRO A 187 11.87 -3.45 16.51
C PRO A 187 13.37 -3.71 16.32
N LYS A 188 14.09 -3.91 17.41
CA LYS A 188 15.46 -4.41 17.34
C LYS A 188 15.42 -5.82 16.74
N THR A 189 15.89 -5.99 15.52
CA THR A 189 15.92 -7.29 14.84
C THR A 189 17.01 -8.15 15.46
N SER A 190 16.63 -9.15 16.26
CA SER A 190 17.50 -10.31 16.49
C SER A 190 17.18 -11.32 15.38
N LEU A 191 18.12 -11.61 14.49
CA LEU A 191 17.98 -12.74 13.58
C LEU A 191 17.73 -14.00 14.40
N PRO A 192 16.69 -14.79 14.11
CA PRO A 192 16.48 -16.04 14.80
C PRO A 192 17.71 -16.93 14.58
N LYS A 193 18.33 -17.40 15.65
CA LYS A 193 19.39 -18.42 15.56
C LYS A 193 18.71 -19.71 15.08
N LEU A 194 19.07 -20.16 13.88
CA LEU A 194 18.63 -21.46 13.38
C LEU A 194 19.11 -22.54 14.38
N ALA A 195 18.21 -23.37 14.86
CA ALA A 195 18.58 -24.51 15.66
C ALA A 195 19.29 -25.57 14.78
N LYS A 196 20.23 -26.36 15.33
CA LYS A 196 20.93 -27.40 14.54
C LYS A 196 19.99 -28.33 13.75
N LYS A 197 18.79 -28.61 14.28
CA LYS A 197 17.75 -29.41 13.61
C LYS A 197 17.24 -28.76 12.32
N ASP A 198 17.28 -27.44 12.20
CA ASP A 198 16.73 -26.71 11.05
C ASP A 198 17.65 -26.80 9.83
N TYR A 199 18.96 -27.07 10.05
CA TYR A 199 19.92 -27.29 8.97
C TYR A 199 19.66 -28.61 8.19
N ASN A 200 18.97 -29.57 8.78
CA ASN A 200 18.68 -30.85 8.12
C ASN A 200 17.60 -30.75 7.04
N TYR A 201 16.84 -29.65 6.98
CA TYR A 201 15.82 -29.39 5.98
C TYR A 201 16.31 -28.53 4.80
N ILE A 202 17.58 -28.04 4.85
CA ILE A 202 18.15 -27.13 3.85
C ILE A 202 19.11 -27.88 2.89
N LYS A 203 19.27 -29.21 3.06
CA LYS A 203 20.11 -30.03 2.17
C LYS A 203 19.35 -30.53 0.96
#